data_49169e84e3480359202fbe3d51a04da0
#
_entry.id   49169e84e3480359202fbe3d51a04da0
#
_cell.length_a   1.000
_cell.length_b   1.000
_cell.length_c   1.000
_cell.angle_alpha   90.00
_cell.angle_beta   90.00
_cell.angle_gamma   90.00
#
_symmetry.space_group_name_H-M   'P 1'
#
loop_
_entity.id
_entity.type
_entity.pdbx_description
1 polymer ?
#
loop_
_entity_poly.entity_id
_entity_poly.type
_entity_poly.pdbx_seq_one_letter_code
_entity_poly.pdbx_strand_id
1 'polypeptide(L)'
;MVGGLSERNRNCIIVDVKMNKDNLKYNRILLKLSGEVLGNRETGECIDPARLAFMAEQVKKIHELGVQVGIVLGGGNIFRGLTGAGKGVNRVTGDSMGMLATIINGLAMMNALETIGVPTRVMTAIAIDKLAEPFIQRKALRHFEKGRVVVFAGG
;
A
#
# COMPACT_ATOMS: atom_id res chain seq x y z
N MET A 1 -26.73 -17.51 -24.65
CA MET A 1 -26.05 -16.22 -24.89
C MET A 1 -25.13 -16.00 -23.71
N VAL A 2 -23.83 -16.20 -23.93
CA VAL A 2 -22.80 -16.12 -22.89
C VAL A 2 -22.21 -14.72 -22.98
N GLY A 3 -22.49 -13.90 -21.94
CA GLY A 3 -21.96 -12.55 -21.84
C GLY A 3 -20.47 -12.57 -21.49
N GLY A 4 -19.68 -11.90 -22.34
CA GLY A 4 -18.24 -11.87 -22.26
C GLY A 4 -17.70 -11.28 -20.95
N LEU A 5 -16.77 -11.99 -20.35
CA LEU A 5 -15.90 -11.51 -19.30
C LEU A 5 -14.90 -10.50 -19.87
N SER A 6 -15.01 -9.24 -19.47
CA SER A 6 -14.10 -8.17 -19.83
C SER A 6 -12.69 -8.48 -19.34
N GLU A 7 -11.76 -8.65 -20.28
CA GLU A 7 -10.32 -8.69 -20.04
C GLU A 7 -9.82 -7.32 -19.56
N ARG A 8 -9.85 -7.04 -18.27
CA ARG A 8 -9.15 -5.87 -17.70
C ARG A 8 -8.88 -6.05 -16.20
N ASN A 9 -7.77 -6.67 -15.86
CA ASN A 9 -6.84 -6.27 -14.78
C ASN A 9 -5.81 -7.38 -14.51
N ARG A 10 -4.74 -7.44 -15.32
CA ARG A 10 -3.68 -8.45 -15.17
C ARG A 10 -2.74 -8.22 -13.96
N ASN A 11 -2.97 -7.23 -13.12
CA ASN A 11 -2.09 -6.89 -11.99
C ASN A 11 -2.77 -6.95 -10.61
N CYS A 12 -3.98 -7.46 -10.51
CA CYS A 12 -4.63 -7.66 -9.22
C CYS A 12 -4.77 -9.17 -8.99
N ILE A 13 -4.02 -9.71 -8.04
CA ILE A 13 -4.23 -11.08 -7.56
C ILE A 13 -5.54 -11.05 -6.77
N ILE A 14 -6.63 -11.43 -7.43
CA ILE A 14 -7.90 -11.71 -6.74
C ILE A 14 -7.69 -13.03 -6.03
N VAL A 15 -7.39 -12.99 -4.75
CA VAL A 15 -7.37 -14.18 -3.90
C VAL A 15 -8.80 -14.47 -3.47
N ASP A 16 -9.57 -15.10 -4.34
CA ASP A 16 -10.87 -15.67 -3.98
C ASP A 16 -10.65 -17.10 -3.48
N VAL A 17 -9.87 -17.21 -2.40
CA VAL A 17 -9.62 -18.46 -1.70
C VAL A 17 -10.43 -18.44 -0.41
N LYS A 18 -11.28 -19.42 -0.20
CA LYS A 18 -11.80 -19.76 1.13
C LYS A 18 -10.62 -20.20 2.00
N MET A 19 -9.87 -19.22 2.52
CA MET A 19 -8.73 -19.50 3.39
C MET A 19 -9.27 -19.83 4.78
N ASN A 20 -9.00 -21.04 5.24
CA ASN A 20 -9.26 -21.45 6.61
C ASN A 20 -8.04 -21.10 7.47
N LYS A 21 -8.24 -20.58 8.69
CA LYS A 21 -7.16 -20.25 9.64
C LYS A 21 -6.20 -21.42 9.90
N ASP A 22 -6.70 -22.64 9.81
CA ASP A 22 -5.94 -23.85 10.14
C ASP A 22 -4.91 -24.25 9.06
N ASN A 23 -4.93 -23.61 7.88
CA ASN A 23 -4.06 -23.93 6.73
C ASN A 23 -3.17 -22.76 6.29
N LEU A 24 -2.92 -21.78 7.16
CA LEU A 24 -2.05 -20.66 6.82
C LEU A 24 -0.58 -21.10 6.80
N LYS A 25 0.06 -20.97 5.65
CA LYS A 25 1.50 -21.24 5.48
C LYS A 25 2.37 -20.22 6.21
N TYR A 26 1.90 -18.97 6.35
CA TYR A 26 2.65 -17.86 6.96
C TYR A 26 1.78 -17.07 7.93
N ASN A 27 2.32 -16.80 9.11
CA ASN A 27 1.67 -15.98 10.15
C ASN A 27 1.97 -14.49 9.97
N ARG A 28 2.97 -14.13 9.15
CA ARG A 28 3.36 -12.75 8.85
C ARG A 28 3.76 -12.65 7.38
N ILE A 29 3.29 -11.60 6.72
CA ILE A 29 3.60 -11.32 5.31
C ILE A 29 3.99 -9.86 5.12
N LEU A 30 4.79 -9.61 4.09
CA LEU A 30 5.09 -8.28 3.60
C LEU A 30 4.58 -8.19 2.16
N LEU A 31 3.56 -7.36 1.94
CA LEU A 31 2.98 -7.11 0.63
C LEU A 31 3.72 -5.92 -0.02
N LYS A 32 4.30 -6.14 -1.19
CA LYS A 32 4.82 -5.07 -2.02
C LYS A 32 3.79 -4.73 -3.11
N LEU A 33 3.25 -3.52 -3.07
CA LEU A 33 2.26 -3.03 -4.01
C LEU A 33 2.85 -1.89 -4.84
N SER A 34 2.62 -1.93 -6.15
CA SER A 34 2.93 -0.77 -7.00
C SER A 34 1.97 0.37 -6.66
N GLY A 35 2.47 1.61 -6.57
CA GLY A 35 1.59 2.78 -6.42
C GLY A 35 0.54 2.89 -7.52
N GLU A 36 0.82 2.38 -8.72
CA GLU A 36 -0.10 2.40 -9.86
C GLU A 36 -1.43 1.66 -9.60
N VAL A 37 -1.47 0.74 -8.64
CA VAL A 37 -2.73 0.05 -8.28
C VAL A 37 -3.72 1.00 -7.61
N LEU A 38 -3.23 2.11 -7.03
CA LEU A 38 -4.04 3.13 -6.37
C LEU A 38 -4.55 4.21 -7.33
N GLY A 39 -3.87 4.40 -8.47
CA GLY A 39 -4.23 5.43 -9.44
C GLY A 39 -5.18 4.93 -10.52
N ASN A 40 -5.87 5.85 -11.16
CA ASN A 40 -6.73 5.60 -12.30
C ASN A 40 -6.22 6.38 -13.52
N ARG A 41 -5.75 5.65 -14.53
CA ARG A 41 -5.21 6.26 -15.75
C ARG A 41 -6.29 6.84 -16.67
N GLU A 42 -7.52 6.34 -16.57
CA GLU A 42 -8.64 6.79 -17.41
C GLU A 42 -9.16 8.14 -16.93
N THR A 43 -9.25 8.35 -15.60
CA THR A 43 -9.69 9.61 -15.00
C THR A 43 -8.54 10.57 -14.71
N GLY A 44 -7.28 10.10 -14.75
CA GLY A 44 -6.10 10.88 -14.40
C GLY A 44 -5.86 11.04 -12.89
N GLU A 45 -6.67 10.39 -12.07
CA GLU A 45 -6.54 10.44 -10.61
C GLU A 45 -5.29 9.69 -10.15
N CYS A 46 -4.41 10.37 -9.42
CA CYS A 46 -3.24 9.74 -8.81
C CYS A 46 -3.65 8.73 -7.72
N ILE A 47 -4.69 9.03 -6.95
CA ILE A 47 -5.28 8.14 -5.95
C ILE A 47 -6.79 8.10 -6.21
N ASP A 48 -7.25 6.97 -6.73
CA ASP A 48 -8.66 6.70 -6.99
C ASP A 48 -9.29 6.13 -5.71
N PRO A 49 -10.33 6.78 -5.15
CA PRO A 49 -10.95 6.33 -3.90
C PRO A 49 -11.53 4.91 -3.98
N ALA A 50 -12.08 4.51 -5.12
CA ALA A 50 -12.68 3.18 -5.28
C ALA A 50 -11.60 2.09 -5.30
N ARG A 51 -10.47 2.33 -5.99
CA ARG A 51 -9.33 1.41 -6.01
C ARG A 51 -8.66 1.32 -4.64
N LEU A 52 -8.52 2.44 -3.94
CA LEU A 52 -7.96 2.47 -2.59
C LEU A 52 -8.84 1.68 -1.61
N ALA A 53 -10.17 1.88 -1.64
CA ALA A 53 -11.12 1.14 -0.83
C ALA A 53 -11.09 -0.36 -1.14
N PHE A 54 -11.05 -0.73 -2.43
CA PHE A 54 -10.91 -2.13 -2.85
C PHE A 54 -9.65 -2.78 -2.28
N MET A 55 -8.49 -2.10 -2.36
CA MET A 55 -7.23 -2.61 -1.82
C MET A 55 -7.27 -2.76 -0.30
N ALA A 56 -7.87 -1.79 0.40
CA ALA A 56 -8.05 -1.85 1.84
C ALA A 56 -8.90 -3.05 2.25
N GLU A 57 -9.99 -3.34 1.53
CA GLU A 57 -10.82 -4.53 1.77
C GLU A 57 -10.05 -5.85 1.55
N GLN A 58 -9.16 -5.93 0.54
CA GLN A 58 -8.34 -7.14 0.36
C GLN A 58 -7.36 -7.33 1.53
N VAL A 59 -6.73 -6.25 2.00
CA VAL A 59 -5.84 -6.28 3.17
C VAL A 59 -6.61 -6.69 4.42
N LYS A 60 -7.82 -6.16 4.63
CA LYS A 60 -8.68 -6.52 5.76
C LYS A 60 -9.00 -8.01 5.80
N LYS A 61 -9.38 -8.61 4.67
CA LYS A 61 -9.64 -10.05 4.57
C LYS A 61 -8.46 -10.89 5.04
N ILE A 62 -7.24 -10.50 4.67
CA ILE A 62 -6.02 -11.19 5.10
C ILE A 62 -5.77 -10.98 6.60
N HIS A 63 -5.96 -9.76 7.09
CA HIS A 63 -5.79 -9.42 8.49
C HIS A 63 -6.78 -10.17 9.40
N GLU A 64 -8.03 -10.33 8.99
CA GLU A 64 -9.08 -11.07 9.71
C GLU A 64 -8.79 -12.57 9.84
N LEU A 65 -7.93 -13.13 8.99
CA LEU A 65 -7.41 -14.49 9.14
C LEU A 65 -6.39 -14.61 10.29
N GLY A 66 -6.00 -13.50 10.92
CA GLY A 66 -5.00 -13.46 11.97
C GLY A 66 -3.56 -13.32 11.46
N VAL A 67 -3.37 -13.05 10.16
CA VAL A 67 -2.05 -12.81 9.56
C VAL A 67 -1.59 -11.39 9.90
N GLN A 68 -0.34 -11.27 10.34
CA GLN A 68 0.31 -9.99 10.54
C GLN A 68 0.74 -9.42 9.18
N VAL A 69 0.23 -8.24 8.83
CA VAL A 69 0.41 -7.68 7.48
C VAL A 69 1.28 -6.43 7.52
N GLY A 70 2.43 -6.48 6.85
CA GLY A 70 3.22 -5.33 6.46
C GLY A 70 2.94 -4.98 5.00
N ILE A 71 2.93 -3.69 4.67
CA ILE A 71 2.70 -3.19 3.31
C ILE A 71 3.84 -2.26 2.92
N VAL A 72 4.40 -2.42 1.72
CA VAL A 72 5.28 -1.46 1.07
C VAL A 72 4.58 -0.96 -0.18
N LEU A 73 4.41 0.35 -0.30
CA LEU A 73 3.75 1.00 -1.44
C LEU A 73 4.75 1.77 -2.28
N GLY A 74 4.72 1.59 -3.59
CA GLY A 74 5.42 2.45 -4.54
C GLY A 74 4.76 3.81 -4.69
N GLY A 75 5.50 4.81 -5.21
CA GLY A 75 5.02 6.19 -5.46
C GLY A 75 4.71 6.51 -6.93
N GLY A 76 4.78 5.51 -7.84
CA GLY A 76 4.76 5.72 -9.29
C GLY A 76 3.46 6.27 -9.89
N ASN A 77 2.35 6.21 -9.14
CA ASN A 77 1.07 6.86 -9.49
C ASN A 77 1.12 8.37 -9.31
N ILE A 78 1.94 8.87 -8.38
CA ILE A 78 2.08 10.29 -8.05
C ILE A 78 3.29 10.88 -8.77
N PHE A 79 4.45 10.21 -8.65
CA PHE A 79 5.69 10.69 -9.24
C PHE A 79 6.54 9.56 -9.81
N ARG A 80 7.00 9.74 -11.06
CA ARG A 80 7.96 8.84 -11.72
C ARG A 80 9.25 9.59 -11.97
N GLY A 81 10.32 9.29 -11.25
CA GLY A 81 11.59 9.97 -11.30
C GLY A 81 12.19 10.05 -12.72
N LEU A 82 12.13 8.96 -13.49
CA LEU A 82 12.60 8.92 -14.89
C LEU A 82 11.81 9.88 -15.82
N THR A 83 10.51 10.03 -15.60
CA THR A 83 9.69 10.98 -16.36
C THR A 83 9.92 12.42 -15.90
N GLY A 84 10.25 12.60 -14.61
CA GLY A 84 10.62 13.89 -14.03
C GLY A 84 11.98 14.38 -14.52
N ALA A 85 12.98 13.51 -14.67
CA ALA A 85 14.30 13.87 -15.20
C ALA A 85 14.22 14.46 -16.63
N GLY A 86 13.29 13.97 -17.48
CA GLY A 86 13.00 14.55 -18.77
C GLY A 86 12.31 15.92 -18.74
N LYS A 87 11.85 16.38 -17.55
CA LYS A 87 11.17 17.67 -17.34
C LYS A 87 11.99 18.65 -16.48
N GLY A 88 13.32 18.50 -16.44
CA GLY A 88 14.22 19.41 -15.73
C GLY A 88 14.44 19.11 -14.25
N VAL A 89 13.89 18.04 -13.73
CA VAL A 89 14.16 17.59 -12.36
C VAL A 89 15.41 16.72 -12.34
N ASN A 90 16.41 17.06 -11.54
CA ASN A 90 17.59 16.22 -11.38
C ASN A 90 17.24 14.91 -10.64
N ARG A 91 18.09 13.89 -10.80
CA ARG A 91 17.84 12.54 -10.27
C ARG A 91 17.65 12.51 -8.74
N VAL A 92 18.50 13.20 -8.00
CA VAL A 92 18.47 13.22 -6.52
C VAL A 92 17.17 13.81 -6.01
N THR A 93 16.75 14.93 -6.60
CA THR A 93 15.45 15.56 -6.30
C THR A 93 14.29 14.63 -6.69
N GLY A 94 14.39 14.00 -7.87
CA GLY A 94 13.39 13.02 -8.33
C GLY A 94 13.23 11.83 -7.41
N ASP A 95 14.34 11.28 -6.92
CA ASP A 95 14.32 10.18 -5.94
C ASP A 95 13.66 10.62 -4.63
N SER A 96 13.98 11.83 -4.13
CA SER A 96 13.35 12.41 -2.93
C SER A 96 11.84 12.61 -3.13
N MET A 97 11.42 13.11 -4.29
CA MET A 97 10.00 13.24 -4.63
C MET A 97 9.30 11.87 -4.70
N GLY A 98 9.97 10.86 -5.24
CA GLY A 98 9.47 9.48 -5.26
C GLY A 98 9.27 8.91 -3.84
N MET A 99 10.22 9.15 -2.94
CA MET A 99 10.09 8.74 -1.53
C MET A 99 8.90 9.44 -0.85
N LEU A 100 8.72 10.75 -1.05
CA LEU A 100 7.55 11.48 -0.54
C LEU A 100 6.24 10.95 -1.13
N ALA A 101 6.21 10.59 -2.40
CA ALA A 101 5.04 9.98 -3.04
C ALA A 101 4.64 8.66 -2.37
N THR A 102 5.62 7.84 -1.93
CA THR A 102 5.30 6.62 -1.17
C THR A 102 4.67 6.92 0.18
N ILE A 103 5.07 8.01 0.83
CA ILE A 103 4.49 8.44 2.11
C ILE A 103 3.04 8.90 1.93
N ILE A 104 2.75 9.67 0.88
CA ILE A 104 1.38 10.08 0.54
C ILE A 104 0.49 8.85 0.35
N ASN A 105 0.94 7.86 -0.45
CA ASN A 105 0.21 6.60 -0.64
C ASN A 105 0.05 5.82 0.67
N GLY A 106 1.07 5.83 1.52
CA GLY A 106 1.03 5.18 2.84
C GLY A 106 -0.03 5.78 3.75
N LEU A 107 -0.13 7.11 3.81
CA LEU A 107 -1.15 7.82 4.59
C LEU A 107 -2.56 7.56 4.04
N ALA A 108 -2.73 7.56 2.71
CA ALA A 108 -4.01 7.24 2.07
C ALA A 108 -4.45 5.81 2.42
N MET A 109 -3.54 4.82 2.33
CA MET A 109 -3.83 3.43 2.67
C MET A 109 -4.16 3.27 4.17
N MET A 110 -3.43 3.94 5.05
CA MET A 110 -3.73 3.94 6.50
C MET A 110 -5.15 4.46 6.74
N ASN A 111 -5.50 5.61 6.17
CA ASN A 111 -6.84 6.18 6.32
C ASN A 111 -7.93 5.23 5.81
N ALA A 112 -7.74 4.60 4.66
CA ALA A 112 -8.71 3.67 4.10
C ALA A 112 -8.88 2.42 4.99
N LEU A 113 -7.80 1.87 5.53
CA LEU A 113 -7.83 0.73 6.44
C LEU A 113 -8.51 1.08 7.78
N GLU A 114 -8.17 2.22 8.37
CA GLU A 114 -8.77 2.66 9.63
C GLU A 114 -10.26 2.97 9.47
N THR A 115 -10.67 3.52 8.32
CA THR A 115 -12.10 3.76 8.00
C THR A 115 -12.92 2.46 8.02
N ILE A 116 -12.33 1.34 7.63
CA ILE A 116 -13.01 0.02 7.66
C ILE A 116 -12.70 -0.80 8.92
N GLY A 117 -12.15 -0.16 9.97
CA GLY A 117 -11.93 -0.74 11.28
C GLY A 117 -10.64 -1.57 11.42
N VAL A 118 -9.67 -1.43 10.53
CA VAL A 118 -8.36 -2.11 10.61
C VAL A 118 -7.32 -1.17 11.22
N PRO A 119 -6.87 -1.38 12.46
CA PRO A 119 -5.87 -0.52 13.08
C PRO A 119 -4.56 -0.54 12.29
N THR A 120 -4.09 0.62 11.86
CA THR A 120 -2.94 0.74 10.96
C THR A 120 -1.94 1.78 11.46
N ARG A 121 -0.65 1.60 11.13
CA ARG A 121 0.41 2.60 11.38
C ARG A 121 1.28 2.75 10.15
N VAL A 122 1.66 4.00 9.86
CA VAL A 122 2.66 4.32 8.84
C VAL A 122 4.00 4.52 9.51
N MET A 123 5.02 3.84 9.02
CA MET A 123 6.41 4.01 9.45
C MET A 123 7.27 4.43 8.26
N THR A 124 8.13 5.42 8.46
CA THR A 124 8.93 6.02 7.38
C THR A 124 10.42 5.93 7.65
N ALA A 125 11.19 5.77 6.56
CA ALA A 125 12.66 5.88 6.60
C ALA A 125 13.12 7.35 6.68
N ILE A 126 12.26 8.29 6.24
CA ILE A 126 12.51 9.73 6.33
C ILE A 126 11.81 10.24 7.59
N ALA A 127 12.49 11.06 8.40
CA ALA A 127 11.91 11.67 9.60
C ALA A 127 10.82 12.70 9.21
N ILE A 128 9.57 12.37 9.49
CA ILE A 128 8.38 13.24 9.33
C ILE A 128 7.49 13.05 10.56
N ASP A 129 8.02 13.39 11.72
CA ASP A 129 7.50 13.02 13.04
C ASP A 129 6.04 13.43 13.29
N LYS A 130 5.54 14.47 12.61
CA LYS A 130 4.15 14.92 12.73
C LYS A 130 3.15 14.07 11.94
N LEU A 131 3.61 13.27 10.97
CA LEU A 131 2.74 12.55 10.03
C LEU A 131 2.85 11.03 10.16
N ALA A 132 4.05 10.52 10.47
CA ALA A 132 4.31 9.08 10.52
C ALA A 132 5.43 8.78 11.51
N GLU A 133 5.44 7.55 12.03
CA GLU A 133 6.46 7.11 12.96
C GLU A 133 7.79 6.83 12.23
N PRO A 134 8.95 7.19 12.80
CA PRO A 134 10.23 6.76 12.24
C PRO A 134 10.35 5.24 12.31
N PHE A 135 10.88 4.63 11.23
CA PHE A 135 11.06 3.18 11.17
C PHE A 135 12.09 2.72 12.22
N ILE A 136 11.63 1.94 13.15
CA ILE A 136 12.44 1.20 14.11
C ILE A 136 11.91 -0.23 14.14
N GLN A 137 12.74 -1.21 13.80
CA GLN A 137 12.34 -2.62 13.69
C GLN A 137 11.55 -3.12 14.91
N ARG A 138 12.01 -2.83 16.12
CA ARG A 138 11.32 -3.26 17.36
C ARG A 138 9.93 -2.64 17.51
N LYS A 139 9.75 -1.39 17.06
CA LYS A 139 8.42 -0.74 17.05
C LYS A 139 7.49 -1.40 16.05
N ALA A 140 8.00 -1.72 14.85
CA ALA A 140 7.22 -2.43 13.83
C ALA A 140 6.73 -3.79 14.34
N LEU A 141 7.63 -4.58 14.96
CA LEU A 141 7.27 -5.87 15.58
C LEU A 141 6.18 -5.70 16.66
N ARG A 142 6.31 -4.69 17.52
CA ARG A 142 5.30 -4.40 18.54
C ARG A 142 3.95 -3.97 17.95
N HIS A 143 3.93 -3.31 16.79
CA HIS A 143 2.68 -3.03 16.10
C HIS A 143 2.00 -4.31 15.60
N PHE A 144 2.76 -5.23 15.02
CA PHE A 144 2.24 -6.53 14.60
C PHE A 144 1.69 -7.35 15.78
N GLU A 145 2.40 -7.37 16.91
CA GLU A 145 1.93 -8.04 18.15
C GLU A 145 0.61 -7.45 18.67
N LYS A 146 0.37 -6.16 18.43
CA LYS A 146 -0.87 -5.46 18.77
C LYS A 146 -1.98 -5.62 17.71
N GLY A 147 -1.81 -6.50 16.74
CA GLY A 147 -2.78 -6.72 15.67
C GLY A 147 -2.95 -5.53 14.72
N ARG A 148 -1.91 -4.71 14.52
CA ARG A 148 -1.94 -3.58 13.61
C ARG A 148 -1.33 -3.94 12.27
N VAL A 149 -1.90 -3.43 11.20
CA VAL A 149 -1.24 -3.38 9.89
C VAL A 149 -0.15 -2.29 9.93
N VAL A 150 1.01 -2.57 9.34
CA VAL A 150 2.11 -1.59 9.27
C VAL A 150 2.40 -1.27 7.80
N VAL A 151 2.30 0.01 7.44
CA VAL A 151 2.67 0.50 6.12
C VAL A 151 4.06 1.12 6.21
N PHE A 152 5.00 0.63 5.40
CA PHE A 152 6.37 1.11 5.31
C PHE A 152 6.51 2.02 4.09
N ALA A 153 7.04 3.22 4.29
CA ALA A 153 7.18 4.23 3.25
C ALA A 153 8.49 5.03 3.39
N GLY A 154 8.82 5.82 2.38
CA GLY A 154 9.99 6.71 2.39
C GLY A 154 11.33 5.99 2.16
N GLY A 155 11.30 4.76 1.64
CA GLY A 155 12.51 3.97 1.38
C GLY A 155 12.47 3.28 0.02
#